data_5b5dd049f1f02aa5900f943e89c6304b
#
_entry.id   5b5dd049f1f02aa5900f943e89c6304b
#
_cell.length_a   1.000
_cell.length_b   1.000
_cell.length_c   1.000
_cell.angle_alpha   90.00
_cell.angle_beta   90.00
_cell.angle_gamma   90.00
#
_symmetry.space_group_name_H-M   'P 1'
#
loop_
_entity.id
_entity.type
_entity.pdbx_description
1 polymer ?
#
loop_
_entity_poly.entity_id
_entity_poly.type
_entity_poly.pdbx_seq_one_letter_code
_entity_poly.pdbx_strand_id
1 'polypeptide(L)'
;MGVSQTLHRISASRNRHGDVCGLTYRVGRHIPGIADSIFDVVAKAASCSSGSLLLVGPPGVGKTTLLRDVTRQLADTFHKLVMVVDPSEEIAGGGDVPHVCMGTARRMLGTPRQSKYEVLEEAVANHGPEVIVVDEIGNAKEVAAIKDIGSRGVTMVATVHGTSLERLLDNSVLSPLVGGKQRMVIGDFAAAQ
;
A
#
# COMPACT_ATOMS: atom_id res chain seq x y z
N MET A 1 12.64 -13.86 4.24
CA MET A 1 13.83 -13.07 3.89
C MET A 1 13.77 -12.74 2.40
N GLY A 2 13.87 -11.46 2.05
CA GLY A 2 13.99 -11.02 0.66
C GLY A 2 15.38 -11.38 0.10
N VAL A 3 15.47 -11.55 -1.20
CA VAL A 3 16.75 -11.71 -1.89
C VAL A 3 17.16 -10.33 -2.40
N SER A 4 18.37 -9.88 -2.02
CA SER A 4 18.86 -8.54 -2.32
C SER A 4 18.73 -8.18 -3.80
N GLN A 5 18.26 -6.96 -4.08
CA GLN A 5 18.05 -6.41 -5.43
C GLN A 5 17.08 -7.21 -6.31
N THR A 6 16.28 -8.09 -5.72
CA THR A 6 15.25 -8.85 -6.42
C THR A 6 13.91 -8.75 -5.71
N LEU A 7 12.83 -9.14 -6.38
CA LEU A 7 11.50 -9.27 -5.79
C LEU A 7 11.25 -10.68 -5.23
N HIS A 8 12.27 -11.53 -5.23
CA HIS A 8 12.16 -12.91 -4.75
C HIS A 8 12.23 -12.97 -3.22
N ARG A 9 11.52 -13.94 -2.65
CA ARG A 9 11.54 -14.21 -1.20
C ARG A 9 11.78 -15.68 -0.96
N ILE A 10 12.59 -15.98 0.05
CA ILE A 10 12.87 -17.33 0.50
C ILE A 10 12.39 -17.45 1.95
N SER A 11 11.57 -18.45 2.22
CA SER A 11 11.11 -18.80 3.57
C SER A 11 11.58 -20.21 3.91
N ALA A 12 12.14 -20.36 5.11
CA ALA A 12 12.57 -21.64 5.62
C ALA A 12 11.54 -22.22 6.59
N SER A 13 11.13 -23.46 6.39
CA SER A 13 10.48 -24.27 7.41
C SER A 13 11.53 -24.94 8.30
N ARG A 14 11.28 -24.96 9.61
CA ARG A 14 12.23 -25.50 10.59
C ARG A 14 11.56 -26.60 11.41
N ASN A 15 12.35 -27.58 11.80
CA ASN A 15 11.92 -28.60 12.76
C ASN A 15 11.94 -28.04 14.19
N ARG A 16 11.52 -28.88 15.15
CA ARG A 16 11.47 -28.51 16.60
C ARG A 16 12.85 -28.19 17.20
N HIS A 17 13.94 -28.55 16.54
CA HIS A 17 15.32 -28.30 16.97
C HIS A 17 15.89 -27.03 16.30
N GLY A 18 15.14 -26.38 15.41
CA GLY A 18 15.58 -25.18 14.70
C GLY A 18 16.25 -25.43 13.36
N ASP A 19 16.48 -26.70 12.97
CA ASP A 19 17.13 -27.05 11.71
C ASP A 19 16.19 -26.79 10.52
N VAL A 20 16.74 -26.33 9.42
CA VAL A 20 15.99 -26.10 8.19
C VAL A 20 15.65 -27.45 7.55
N CYS A 21 14.36 -27.75 7.43
CA CYS A 21 13.85 -28.97 6.81
C CYS A 21 13.12 -28.72 5.46
N GLY A 22 12.93 -27.46 5.08
CA GLY A 22 12.33 -27.11 3.79
C GLY A 22 12.51 -25.64 3.44
N LEU A 23 12.46 -25.34 2.15
CA LEU A 23 12.53 -23.97 1.64
C LEU A 23 11.35 -23.71 0.70
N THR A 24 10.72 -22.55 0.85
CA THR A 24 9.72 -22.05 -0.09
C THR A 24 10.28 -20.83 -0.81
N TYR A 25 10.35 -20.91 -2.13
CA TYR A 25 10.76 -19.82 -3.01
C TYR A 25 9.52 -19.14 -3.58
N ARG A 26 9.37 -17.83 -3.33
CA ARG A 26 8.36 -16.99 -3.95
C ARG A 26 9.04 -16.15 -5.02
N VAL A 27 8.72 -16.42 -6.28
CA VAL A 27 9.26 -15.66 -7.41
C VAL A 27 8.43 -14.41 -7.61
N GLY A 28 8.98 -13.26 -7.23
CA GLY A 28 8.38 -11.96 -7.50
C GLY A 28 8.66 -11.53 -8.94
N ARG A 29 7.71 -10.83 -9.56
CA ARG A 29 7.84 -10.31 -10.93
C ARG A 29 7.55 -8.81 -10.93
N HIS A 30 8.26 -8.12 -11.81
CA HIS A 30 7.92 -6.76 -12.24
C HIS A 30 7.32 -6.86 -13.64
N ILE A 31 6.19 -6.21 -13.85
CA ILE A 31 5.48 -6.15 -15.13
C ILE A 31 5.29 -4.67 -15.46
N PRO A 32 6.25 -4.07 -16.18
CA PRO A 32 6.14 -2.66 -16.58
C PRO A 32 4.90 -2.45 -17.47
N GLY A 33 4.19 -1.34 -17.25
CA GLY A 33 3.01 -0.98 -18.03
C GLY A 33 1.70 -1.67 -17.58
N ILE A 34 1.72 -2.49 -16.52
CA ILE A 34 0.47 -3.09 -16.02
C ILE A 34 -0.52 -2.03 -15.51
N ALA A 35 -0.02 -0.89 -15.03
CA ALA A 35 -0.84 0.22 -14.56
C ALA A 35 -1.37 1.10 -15.70
N ASP A 36 -0.97 0.88 -16.96
CA ASP A 36 -1.46 1.66 -18.11
C ASP A 36 -2.98 1.48 -18.30
N SER A 37 -3.52 0.33 -17.88
CA SER A 37 -4.96 0.07 -17.91
C SER A 37 -5.80 0.97 -16.97
N ILE A 38 -5.14 1.60 -15.98
CA ILE A 38 -5.75 2.53 -15.01
C ILE A 38 -5.01 3.88 -15.00
N PHE A 39 -4.35 4.23 -16.11
CA PHE A 39 -3.52 5.43 -16.20
C PHE A 39 -4.30 6.73 -15.90
N ASP A 40 -5.54 6.83 -16.33
CA ASP A 40 -6.45 7.94 -16.05
C ASP A 40 -6.72 8.10 -14.54
N VAL A 41 -6.87 7.00 -13.81
CA VAL A 41 -7.04 6.98 -12.34
C VAL A 41 -5.77 7.41 -11.66
N VAL A 42 -4.60 6.91 -12.11
CA VAL A 42 -3.29 7.29 -11.57
C VAL A 42 -3.01 8.77 -11.83
N ALA A 43 -3.29 9.26 -13.05
CA ALA A 43 -3.16 10.68 -13.41
C ALA A 43 -4.04 11.58 -12.54
N LYS A 44 -5.28 11.16 -12.27
CA LYS A 44 -6.18 11.89 -11.39
C LYS A 44 -5.65 11.92 -9.95
N ALA A 45 -5.17 10.81 -9.42
CA ALA A 45 -4.55 10.76 -8.10
C ALA A 45 -3.31 11.65 -8.00
N ALA A 46 -2.48 11.70 -9.05
CA ALA A 46 -1.30 12.56 -9.13
C ALA A 46 -1.63 14.07 -9.17
N SER A 47 -2.79 14.43 -9.74
CA SER A 47 -3.21 15.82 -9.96
C SER A 47 -4.01 16.41 -8.80
N CYS A 48 -4.63 15.56 -7.98
CA CYS A 48 -5.47 16.00 -6.84
C CYS A 48 -4.62 16.05 -5.57
N SER A 49 -4.60 17.18 -4.90
CA SER A 49 -3.92 17.36 -3.59
C SER A 49 -4.51 16.54 -2.43
N SER A 50 -5.60 15.82 -2.65
CA SER A 50 -6.24 14.92 -1.68
C SER A 50 -6.73 13.61 -2.32
N GLY A 51 -6.28 13.33 -3.56
CA GLY A 51 -6.67 12.12 -4.28
C GLY A 51 -5.88 10.92 -3.76
N SER A 52 -6.51 10.02 -3.01
CA SER A 52 -5.90 8.76 -2.59
C SER A 52 -6.40 7.60 -3.45
N LEU A 53 -5.53 6.61 -3.67
CA LEU A 53 -5.84 5.41 -4.44
C LEU A 53 -5.77 4.18 -3.53
N LEU A 54 -6.89 3.45 -3.45
CA LEU A 54 -6.96 2.22 -2.68
C LEU A 54 -7.19 1.02 -3.61
N LEU A 55 -6.23 0.10 -3.64
CA LEU A 55 -6.31 -1.14 -4.40
C LEU A 55 -6.91 -2.24 -3.53
N VAL A 56 -8.11 -2.69 -3.87
CA VAL A 56 -8.86 -3.70 -3.12
C VAL A 56 -8.89 -5.01 -3.90
N GLY A 57 -8.61 -6.13 -3.26
CA GLY A 57 -8.69 -7.44 -3.90
C GLY A 57 -8.27 -8.58 -2.97
N PRO A 58 -8.59 -9.84 -3.32
CA PRO A 58 -8.16 -11.00 -2.55
C PRO A 58 -6.64 -11.20 -2.61
N PRO A 59 -6.08 -12.05 -1.74
CA PRO A 59 -4.67 -12.44 -1.80
C PRO A 59 -4.30 -13.03 -3.17
N GLY A 60 -3.09 -12.70 -3.66
CA GLY A 60 -2.57 -13.28 -4.90
C GLY A 60 -3.12 -12.72 -6.21
N VAL A 61 -4.07 -11.77 -6.20
CA VAL A 61 -4.67 -11.20 -7.41
C VAL A 61 -3.75 -10.22 -8.17
N GLY A 62 -2.59 -9.89 -7.60
CA GLY A 62 -1.62 -9.00 -8.26
C GLY A 62 -1.62 -7.55 -7.75
N LYS A 63 -2.26 -7.24 -6.62
CA LYS A 63 -2.28 -5.87 -6.04
C LYS A 63 -0.88 -5.27 -5.89
N THR A 64 0.05 -6.00 -5.27
CA THR A 64 1.43 -5.55 -5.08
C THR A 64 2.16 -5.37 -6.42
N THR A 65 1.86 -6.19 -7.44
CA THR A 65 2.44 -6.04 -8.77
C THR A 65 1.95 -4.76 -9.45
N LEU A 66 0.65 -4.47 -9.35
CA LEU A 66 0.05 -3.24 -9.85
C LEU A 66 0.59 -2.02 -9.06
N LEU A 67 0.67 -2.12 -7.72
CA LEU A 67 1.18 -1.08 -6.84
C LEU A 67 2.60 -0.63 -7.23
N ARG A 68 3.47 -1.57 -7.60
CA ARG A 68 4.85 -1.26 -8.05
C ARG A 68 4.86 -0.38 -9.30
N ASP A 69 4.05 -0.72 -10.29
CA ASP A 69 4.03 0.04 -11.54
C ASP A 69 3.31 1.40 -11.38
N VAL A 70 2.27 1.48 -10.55
CA VAL A 70 1.66 2.75 -10.13
C VAL A 70 2.70 3.63 -9.43
N THR A 71 3.50 3.06 -8.53
CA THR A 71 4.58 3.79 -7.84
C THR A 71 5.58 4.36 -8.83
N ARG A 72 6.05 3.55 -9.78
CA ARG A 72 6.96 3.98 -10.84
C ARG A 72 6.34 5.08 -11.70
N GLN A 73 5.10 4.97 -12.12
CA GLN A 73 4.43 6.00 -12.91
C GLN A 73 4.33 7.32 -12.14
N LEU A 74 3.95 7.28 -10.86
CA LEU A 74 3.87 8.49 -10.04
C LEU A 74 5.23 9.17 -9.89
N ALA A 75 6.30 8.40 -9.71
CA ALA A 75 7.65 8.94 -9.55
C ALA A 75 8.24 9.42 -10.88
N ASP A 76 8.22 8.58 -11.93
CA ASP A 76 8.96 8.82 -13.17
C ASP A 76 8.16 9.63 -14.19
N THR A 77 6.83 9.37 -14.31
CA THR A 77 5.99 10.02 -15.33
C THR A 77 5.39 11.32 -14.80
N PHE A 78 4.90 11.31 -13.56
CA PHE A 78 4.28 12.48 -12.94
C PHE A 78 5.24 13.27 -12.06
N HIS A 79 6.51 12.84 -11.94
CA HIS A 79 7.59 13.51 -11.19
C HIS A 79 7.21 13.85 -9.74
N LYS A 80 6.42 13.00 -9.10
CA LYS A 80 6.03 13.18 -7.72
C LYS A 80 7.13 12.74 -6.74
N LEU A 81 7.23 13.42 -5.61
CA LEU A 81 8.05 12.96 -4.48
C LEU A 81 7.36 11.78 -3.81
N VAL A 82 7.67 10.56 -4.30
CA VAL A 82 7.07 9.33 -3.81
C VAL A 82 7.93 8.69 -2.73
N MET A 83 7.33 8.41 -1.57
CA MET A 83 7.92 7.62 -0.49
C MET A 83 7.18 6.29 -0.35
N VAL A 84 7.91 5.19 -0.48
CA VAL A 84 7.40 3.83 -0.28
C VAL A 84 7.73 3.37 1.14
N VAL A 85 6.72 3.09 1.93
CA VAL A 85 6.86 2.50 3.27
C VAL A 85 6.72 0.99 3.16
N ASP A 86 7.86 0.29 3.25
CA ASP A 86 7.97 -1.15 2.93
C ASP A 86 8.74 -1.94 3.99
N PRO A 87 8.30 -1.94 5.27
CA PRO A 87 9.01 -2.64 6.34
C PRO A 87 9.05 -4.17 6.14
N SER A 88 8.19 -4.72 5.32
CA SER A 88 8.14 -6.16 4.98
C SER A 88 8.94 -6.55 3.74
N GLU A 89 9.58 -5.59 3.07
CA GLU A 89 10.34 -5.80 1.82
C GLU A 89 9.50 -6.46 0.71
N GLU A 90 8.19 -6.15 0.66
CA GLU A 90 7.27 -6.77 -0.29
C GLU A 90 7.07 -5.95 -1.57
N ILE A 91 7.24 -4.63 -1.50
CA ILE A 91 7.06 -3.74 -2.66
C ILE A 91 8.36 -3.69 -3.48
N ALA A 92 9.44 -3.27 -2.85
CA ALA A 92 10.71 -2.94 -3.50
C ALA A 92 11.77 -4.04 -3.44
N GLY A 93 11.41 -5.20 -2.89
CA GLY A 93 12.32 -6.32 -2.73
C GLY A 93 13.26 -6.19 -1.54
N GLY A 94 14.14 -7.17 -1.38
CA GLY A 94 15.03 -7.28 -0.23
C GLY A 94 16.30 -6.46 -0.34
N GLY A 95 16.90 -6.17 0.83
CA GLY A 95 18.18 -5.47 0.95
C GLY A 95 18.06 -3.95 0.91
N ASP A 96 19.18 -3.26 1.04
CA ASP A 96 19.22 -1.79 1.18
C ASP A 96 18.95 -1.04 -0.14
N VAL A 97 19.27 -1.67 -1.27
CA VAL A 97 19.02 -1.09 -2.60
C VAL A 97 17.67 -1.57 -3.13
N PRO A 98 16.70 -0.66 -3.36
CA PRO A 98 15.40 -1.04 -3.88
C PRO A 98 15.49 -1.56 -5.31
N HIS A 99 14.58 -2.46 -5.67
CA HIS A 99 14.46 -2.97 -7.03
C HIS A 99 14.01 -1.85 -7.99
N VAL A 100 14.49 -1.89 -9.23
CA VAL A 100 14.21 -0.90 -10.29
C VAL A 100 12.71 -0.71 -10.61
N CYS A 101 11.85 -1.61 -10.15
CA CYS A 101 10.40 -1.52 -10.37
C CYS A 101 9.73 -0.30 -9.74
N MET A 102 10.43 0.43 -8.86
CA MET A 102 9.90 1.64 -8.22
C MET A 102 10.29 2.93 -8.93
N GLY A 103 11.12 2.84 -9.99
CA GLY A 103 11.67 4.04 -10.64
C GLY A 103 12.46 4.90 -9.66
N THR A 104 12.23 6.20 -9.68
CA THR A 104 12.89 7.20 -8.82
C THR A 104 12.27 7.34 -7.42
N ALA A 105 11.26 6.53 -7.08
CA ALA A 105 10.65 6.54 -5.75
C ALA A 105 11.66 6.16 -4.66
N ARG A 106 11.58 6.85 -3.51
CA ARG A 106 12.40 6.56 -2.33
C ARG A 106 11.72 5.50 -1.47
N ARG A 107 12.51 4.70 -0.76
CA ARG A 107 12.00 3.67 0.15
C ARG A 107 12.42 3.91 1.59
N MET A 108 11.47 3.65 2.53
CA MET A 108 11.72 3.50 3.96
C MET A 108 11.38 2.08 4.41
N LEU A 109 12.33 1.42 5.06
CA LEU A 109 12.14 0.10 5.67
C LEU A 109 11.72 0.22 7.14
N GLY A 110 12.20 1.25 7.82
CA GLY A 110 12.13 1.35 9.26
C GLY A 110 13.11 0.41 9.96
N THR A 111 13.14 0.45 11.27
CA THR A 111 13.93 -0.47 12.10
C THR A 111 13.09 -1.70 12.47
N PRO A 112 13.70 -2.84 12.83
CA PRO A 112 12.97 -4.05 13.24
C PRO A 112 12.04 -3.87 14.46
N ARG A 113 12.18 -2.77 15.20
CA ARG A 113 11.35 -2.45 16.38
C ARG A 113 10.20 -1.50 16.08
N GLN A 114 10.25 -0.82 14.93
CA GLN A 114 9.20 0.11 14.51
C GLN A 114 8.03 -0.66 13.88
N SER A 115 6.84 -0.27 14.25
CA SER A 115 5.62 -0.69 13.55
C SER A 115 5.46 0.09 12.24
N LYS A 116 4.71 -0.46 11.30
CA LYS A 116 4.43 0.19 10.00
C LYS A 116 3.86 1.61 10.18
N TYR A 117 2.98 1.82 11.17
CA TYR A 117 2.38 3.15 11.39
C TYR A 117 3.43 4.18 11.85
N GLU A 118 4.42 3.78 12.68
CA GLU A 118 5.51 4.68 13.12
C GLU A 118 6.40 5.08 11.93
N VAL A 119 6.67 4.14 11.02
CA VAL A 119 7.42 4.44 9.78
C VAL A 119 6.62 5.38 8.87
N LEU A 120 5.29 5.23 8.78
CA LEU A 120 4.42 6.15 8.04
C LEU A 120 4.48 7.58 8.61
N GLU A 121 4.38 7.73 9.92
CA GLU A 121 4.47 9.04 10.60
C GLU A 121 5.84 9.68 10.39
N GLU A 122 6.91 8.91 10.52
CA GLU A 122 8.28 9.35 10.29
C GLU A 122 8.49 9.79 8.83
N ALA A 123 7.94 9.07 7.87
CA ALA A 123 8.02 9.41 6.45
C ALA A 123 7.45 10.81 6.18
N VAL A 124 6.31 11.13 6.75
CA VAL A 124 5.67 12.45 6.57
C VAL A 124 6.44 13.54 7.33
N ALA A 125 6.81 13.27 8.58
CA ALA A 125 7.44 14.26 9.43
C ALA A 125 8.81 14.72 8.91
N ASN A 126 9.59 13.79 8.34
CA ASN A 126 11.00 14.04 8.05
C ASN A 126 11.32 14.16 6.55
N HIS A 127 10.45 13.70 5.66
CA HIS A 127 10.79 13.58 4.24
C HIS A 127 9.89 14.35 3.28
N GLY A 128 8.80 14.96 3.76
CA GLY A 128 7.91 15.82 2.99
C GLY A 128 7.40 15.20 1.67
N PRO A 129 6.89 13.96 1.66
CA PRO A 129 6.46 13.32 0.43
C PRO A 129 5.16 13.96 -0.08
N GLU A 130 5.01 14.00 -1.42
CA GLU A 130 3.73 14.31 -2.05
C GLU A 130 2.83 13.08 -2.11
N VAL A 131 3.45 11.89 -2.24
CA VAL A 131 2.76 10.60 -2.30
C VAL A 131 3.42 9.61 -1.34
N ILE A 132 2.62 8.92 -0.55
CA ILE A 132 3.04 7.74 0.22
C ILE A 132 2.42 6.50 -0.36
N VAL A 133 3.26 5.49 -0.57
CA VAL A 133 2.86 4.16 -1.03
C VAL A 133 3.06 3.16 0.10
N VAL A 134 2.03 2.35 0.38
CA VAL A 134 2.08 1.32 1.42
C VAL A 134 1.29 0.08 0.99
N ASP A 135 1.85 -1.10 1.22
CA ASP A 135 1.16 -2.36 0.94
C ASP A 135 0.46 -2.90 2.20
N GLU A 136 -0.67 -3.56 1.99
CA GLU A 136 -1.41 -4.36 2.97
C GLU A 136 -1.78 -3.61 4.28
N ILE A 137 -2.72 -2.67 4.17
CA ILE A 137 -3.31 -2.03 5.34
C ILE A 137 -4.28 -2.99 6.01
N GLY A 138 -4.04 -3.29 7.30
CA GLY A 138 -4.80 -4.33 8.00
C GLY A 138 -5.29 -3.98 9.41
N ASN A 139 -4.79 -2.92 10.05
CA ASN A 139 -5.13 -2.61 11.43
C ASN A 139 -5.57 -1.15 11.65
N ALA A 140 -6.25 -0.90 12.77
CA ALA A 140 -6.84 0.40 13.10
C ALA A 140 -5.80 1.53 13.25
N LYS A 141 -4.58 1.24 13.71
CA LYS A 141 -3.52 2.24 13.86
C LYS A 141 -3.02 2.71 12.49
N GLU A 142 -2.81 1.77 11.56
CA GLU A 142 -2.42 2.10 10.18
C GLU A 142 -3.51 2.92 9.48
N VAL A 143 -4.79 2.56 9.66
CA VAL A 143 -5.93 3.31 9.11
C VAL A 143 -5.97 4.73 9.66
N ALA A 144 -5.77 4.90 10.97
CA ALA A 144 -5.75 6.22 11.61
C ALA A 144 -4.60 7.08 11.07
N ALA A 145 -3.38 6.52 10.96
CA ALA A 145 -2.22 7.21 10.40
C ALA A 145 -2.46 7.64 8.94
N ILE A 146 -3.02 6.76 8.11
CA ILE A 146 -3.33 7.07 6.70
C ILE A 146 -4.33 8.22 6.60
N LYS A 147 -5.37 8.23 7.43
CA LYS A 147 -6.36 9.33 7.44
C LYS A 147 -5.74 10.66 7.87
N ASP A 148 -4.90 10.64 8.90
CA ASP A 148 -4.21 11.84 9.35
C ASP A 148 -3.26 12.38 8.27
N ILE A 149 -2.48 11.51 7.64
CA ILE A 149 -1.58 11.85 6.54
C ILE A 149 -2.37 12.43 5.34
N GLY A 150 -3.47 11.78 4.96
CA GLY A 150 -4.36 12.27 3.90
C GLY A 150 -4.97 13.65 4.21
N SER A 151 -5.31 13.93 5.49
CA SER A 151 -5.81 15.24 5.91
C SER A 151 -4.79 16.36 5.78
N ARG A 152 -3.50 16.03 5.75
CA ARG A 152 -2.38 16.96 5.52
C ARG A 152 -2.10 17.22 4.04
N GLY A 153 -2.91 16.67 3.11
CA GLY A 153 -2.79 16.86 1.68
C GLY A 153 -1.80 15.93 0.99
N VAL A 154 -1.29 14.90 1.67
CA VAL A 154 -0.43 13.88 1.08
C VAL A 154 -1.30 12.82 0.41
N THR A 155 -1.03 12.53 -0.86
CA THR A 155 -1.70 11.46 -1.60
C THR A 155 -1.28 10.09 -1.07
N MET A 156 -2.26 9.25 -0.72
CA MET A 156 -2.00 7.88 -0.27
C MET A 156 -2.30 6.88 -1.39
N VAL A 157 -1.37 5.98 -1.66
CA VAL A 157 -1.59 4.81 -2.52
C VAL A 157 -1.40 3.56 -1.68
N ALA A 158 -2.47 2.82 -1.46
CA ALA A 158 -2.45 1.70 -0.53
C ALA A 158 -3.16 0.47 -1.09
N THR A 159 -2.83 -0.70 -0.55
CA THR A 159 -3.59 -1.93 -0.81
C THR A 159 -4.29 -2.43 0.44
N VAL A 160 -5.43 -3.07 0.25
CA VAL A 160 -6.14 -3.80 1.30
C VAL A 160 -6.63 -5.16 0.79
N HIS A 161 -6.75 -6.09 1.70
CA HIS A 161 -7.44 -7.34 1.42
C HIS A 161 -8.95 -7.15 1.50
N GLY A 162 -9.63 -7.53 0.43
CA GLY A 162 -11.08 -7.48 0.35
C GLY A 162 -11.59 -8.16 -0.90
N THR A 163 -12.81 -8.67 -0.89
CA THR A 163 -13.43 -9.32 -2.05
C THR A 163 -14.39 -8.40 -2.80
N SER A 164 -14.88 -7.35 -2.13
CA SER A 164 -15.73 -6.32 -2.73
C SER A 164 -15.69 -5.03 -1.91
N LEU A 165 -16.17 -3.93 -2.49
CA LEU A 165 -16.32 -2.65 -1.81
C LEU A 165 -17.34 -2.73 -0.66
N GLU A 166 -18.43 -3.49 -0.82
CA GLU A 166 -19.46 -3.67 0.20
C GLU A 166 -18.85 -4.30 1.46
N ARG A 167 -18.03 -5.36 1.30
CA ARG A 167 -17.35 -6.00 2.42
C ARG A 167 -16.31 -5.10 3.08
N LEU A 168 -15.66 -4.23 2.31
CA LEU A 168 -14.76 -3.21 2.86
C LEU A 168 -15.54 -2.21 3.72
N LEU A 169 -16.71 -1.75 3.26
CA LEU A 169 -17.59 -0.85 3.99
C LEU A 169 -18.17 -1.51 5.26
N ASP A 170 -18.37 -2.82 5.25
CA ASP A 170 -18.84 -3.58 6.42
C ASP A 170 -17.74 -3.81 7.46
N ASN A 171 -16.47 -3.71 7.06
CA ASN A 171 -15.35 -3.84 7.97
C ASN A 171 -15.15 -2.56 8.77
N SER A 172 -15.43 -2.60 10.08
CA SER A 172 -15.34 -1.43 10.98
C SER A 172 -13.93 -0.82 11.06
N VAL A 173 -12.89 -1.60 10.80
CA VAL A 173 -11.49 -1.14 10.80
C VAL A 173 -11.14 -0.44 9.49
N LEU A 174 -11.53 -1.00 8.35
CA LEU A 174 -11.11 -0.54 7.03
C LEU A 174 -12.07 0.47 6.38
N SER A 175 -13.37 0.44 6.74
CA SER A 175 -14.37 1.35 6.17
C SER A 175 -14.02 2.85 6.29
N PRO A 176 -13.29 3.31 7.33
CA PRO A 176 -12.87 4.71 7.40
C PRO A 176 -11.92 5.15 6.27
N LEU A 177 -11.23 4.23 5.59
CA LEU A 177 -10.37 4.54 4.42
C LEU A 177 -11.17 5.05 3.21
N VAL A 178 -12.44 4.63 3.10
CA VAL A 178 -13.36 5.00 2.00
C VAL A 178 -14.50 5.92 2.47
N GLY A 179 -14.30 6.63 3.59
CA GLY A 179 -15.28 7.57 4.13
C GLY A 179 -16.25 6.98 5.16
N GLY A 180 -16.22 5.66 5.37
CA GLY A 180 -17.09 4.97 6.33
C GLY A 180 -18.58 4.94 5.91
N LYS A 181 -19.43 4.46 6.83
CA LYS A 181 -20.90 4.49 6.68
C LYS A 181 -21.45 5.69 7.42
N GLN A 182 -22.21 6.52 6.74
CA GLN A 182 -23.01 7.58 7.38
C GLN A 182 -24.43 7.06 7.66
N ARG A 183 -24.91 7.25 8.88
CA ARG A 183 -26.31 7.01 9.19
C ARG A 183 -27.12 8.24 8.79
N MET A 184 -28.07 8.07 7.86
CA MET A 184 -29.08 9.06 7.56
C MET A 184 -30.36 8.64 8.27
N VAL A 185 -30.96 9.56 9.03
CA VAL A 185 -32.32 9.40 9.55
C VAL A 185 -33.25 9.86 8.43
N ILE A 186 -33.95 8.92 7.83
CA ILE A 186 -35.02 9.24 6.88
C ILE A 186 -36.23 9.63 7.73
N GLY A 187 -36.67 10.88 7.62
CA GLY A 187 -37.90 11.32 8.31
C GLY A 187 -39.14 10.57 7.80
N ASP A 188 -40.14 10.43 8.62
CA ASP A 188 -41.35 9.62 8.40
C ASP A 188 -42.05 9.90 7.04
N PHE A 189 -41.88 11.07 6.46
CA PHE A 189 -42.42 11.43 5.14
C PHE A 189 -41.72 10.75 3.96
N ALA A 190 -40.47 10.34 4.11
CA ALA A 190 -39.71 9.67 3.05
C ALA A 190 -39.81 8.14 3.14
N ALA A 191 -40.30 7.59 4.25
CA ALA A 191 -40.50 6.16 4.45
C ALA A 191 -41.87 5.66 3.92
N ALA A 192 -42.74 6.58 3.48
CA ALA A 192 -44.12 6.29 3.01
C ALA A 192 -44.26 6.32 1.46
N GLN A 193 -43.18 6.49 0.71
CA GLN A 193 -43.11 6.37 -0.74
C GLN A 193 -42.27 5.15 -1.13
#